data_5189470fd5b4021a2fb1b0c4506321ff
#
_entry.id   5189470fd5b4021a2fb1b0c4506321ff
#
_cell.length_a   1.000
_cell.length_b   1.000
_cell.length_c   1.000
_cell.angle_alpha   90.00
_cell.angle_beta   90.00
_cell.angle_gamma   90.00
#
_symmetry.space_group_name_H-M   'P 1'
#
loop_
_entity.id
_entity.type
_entity.pdbx_description
1 polymer ?
#
loop_
_entity_poly.entity_id
_entity_poly.type
_entity_poly.pdbx_seq_one_letter_code
_entity_poly.pdbx_strand_id
1 'polypeptide(L)'
;NPTDFRLLIDEYHILLKAYSYRQKAVDGVLDSFRKYKSFCFMSATPISADFTPSILSDVELVEAKWDNTDTLIVKLDQTNHPYVKAANYINAYKKDGYLEINGNKSTEAYFFINSVTDIASILEYCQLGNEEVKIVCADNPSNRNKLAGYTISNSRSANKPFTFITSKSFEGADYFSETGMCFVVSNSSNTNTLLDISTDIYQIAGRIRTESNPFRNTMVHIFNSVGKRKLNL
;
A
#
# COMPACT_ATOMS: atom_id res chain seq x y z
N ASN A 1 -11.12 -31.73 -15.11
CA ASN A 1 -11.60 -32.08 -13.79
C ASN A 1 -10.66 -31.42 -12.74
N PRO A 2 -11.16 -30.76 -11.68
CA PRO A 2 -10.31 -30.17 -10.64
C PRO A 2 -9.31 -31.16 -10.04
N THR A 3 -9.65 -32.45 -9.95
CA THR A 3 -8.78 -33.51 -9.44
C THR A 3 -7.49 -33.72 -10.24
N ASP A 4 -7.40 -33.17 -11.47
CA ASP A 4 -6.23 -33.29 -12.34
C ASP A 4 -5.24 -32.13 -12.11
N PHE A 5 -5.63 -31.09 -11.37
CA PHE A 5 -4.88 -29.88 -11.17
C PHE A 5 -4.48 -29.69 -9.71
N ARG A 6 -3.39 -28.94 -9.52
CA ARG A 6 -2.98 -28.40 -8.23
C ARG A 6 -3.41 -26.95 -8.15
N LEU A 7 -3.93 -26.52 -7.01
CA LEU A 7 -4.36 -25.14 -6.76
C LEU A 7 -3.31 -24.41 -5.95
N LEU A 8 -2.85 -23.28 -6.45
CA LEU A 8 -2.01 -22.33 -5.70
C LEU A 8 -2.76 -21.00 -5.59
N ILE A 9 -2.96 -20.52 -4.38
CA ILE A 9 -3.56 -19.23 -4.09
C ILE A 9 -2.48 -18.38 -3.45
N ASP A 10 -2.00 -17.42 -4.23
CA ASP A 10 -1.02 -16.43 -3.78
C ASP A 10 -1.75 -15.26 -3.10
N GLU A 11 -1.10 -14.66 -2.09
CA GLU A 11 -1.64 -13.55 -1.29
C GLU A 11 -3.03 -13.86 -0.70
N TYR A 12 -3.20 -15.05 -0.10
CA TYR A 12 -4.50 -15.52 0.38
C TYR A 12 -5.15 -14.60 1.42
N HIS A 13 -4.39 -13.76 2.11
CA HIS A 13 -4.92 -12.74 3.02
C HIS A 13 -5.88 -11.76 2.31
N ILE A 14 -5.76 -11.60 0.98
CA ILE A 14 -6.68 -10.80 0.16
C ILE A 14 -8.11 -11.37 0.20
N LEU A 15 -8.28 -12.67 0.43
CA LEU A 15 -9.62 -13.27 0.51
C LEU A 15 -10.47 -12.59 1.58
N LEU A 16 -9.89 -12.27 2.75
CA LEU A 16 -10.61 -11.53 3.80
C LEU A 16 -10.87 -10.07 3.41
N LYS A 17 -9.85 -9.38 2.89
CA LYS A 17 -9.98 -7.97 2.47
C LYS A 17 -11.01 -7.80 1.34
N ALA A 18 -11.05 -8.74 0.40
CA ALA A 18 -11.96 -8.71 -0.74
C ALA A 18 -13.37 -9.21 -0.42
N TYR A 19 -13.60 -9.83 0.73
CA TYR A 19 -14.86 -10.52 1.03
C TYR A 19 -16.07 -9.58 0.92
N SER A 20 -15.98 -8.35 1.40
CA SER A 20 -17.08 -7.39 1.40
C SER A 20 -17.62 -7.04 0.01
N TYR A 21 -16.79 -7.12 -1.03
CA TYR A 21 -17.16 -6.76 -2.42
C TYR A 21 -16.97 -7.88 -3.45
N ARG A 22 -16.38 -9.03 -3.06
CA ARG A 22 -16.15 -10.21 -3.91
C ARG A 22 -16.61 -11.50 -3.25
N GLN A 23 -17.58 -11.44 -2.37
CA GLN A 23 -18.04 -12.57 -1.55
C GLN A 23 -18.21 -13.84 -2.39
N LYS A 24 -18.98 -13.80 -3.47
CA LYS A 24 -19.24 -14.99 -4.32
C LYS A 24 -17.97 -15.64 -4.87
N ALA A 25 -16.96 -14.84 -5.22
CA ALA A 25 -15.71 -15.36 -5.74
C ALA A 25 -14.86 -15.97 -4.62
N VAL A 26 -14.84 -15.36 -3.46
CA VAL A 26 -14.13 -15.86 -2.26
C VAL A 26 -14.78 -17.16 -1.79
N ASP A 27 -16.11 -17.19 -1.64
CA ASP A 27 -16.86 -18.39 -1.27
C ASP A 27 -16.59 -19.51 -2.29
N GLY A 28 -16.61 -19.20 -3.60
CA GLY A 28 -16.32 -20.18 -4.65
C GLY A 28 -14.92 -20.80 -4.51
N VAL A 29 -13.91 -20.04 -4.11
CA VAL A 29 -12.56 -20.55 -3.82
C VAL A 29 -12.59 -21.44 -2.57
N LEU A 30 -13.16 -20.94 -1.47
CA LEU A 30 -13.19 -21.64 -0.19
C LEU A 30 -14.03 -22.93 -0.23
N ASP A 31 -15.11 -22.98 -1.01
CA ASP A 31 -15.96 -24.16 -1.18
C ASP A 31 -15.37 -25.20 -2.14
N SER A 32 -14.38 -24.82 -2.94
CA SER A 32 -13.87 -25.69 -4.01
C SER A 32 -12.43 -26.13 -3.85
N PHE A 33 -11.59 -25.48 -3.01
CA PHE A 33 -10.15 -25.76 -2.97
C PHE A 33 -9.82 -27.24 -2.67
N ARG A 34 -10.62 -27.92 -1.83
CA ARG A 34 -10.43 -29.32 -1.49
C ARG A 34 -10.76 -30.30 -2.62
N LYS A 35 -11.39 -29.81 -3.71
CA LYS A 35 -11.68 -30.62 -4.89
C LYS A 35 -10.47 -30.83 -5.80
N TYR A 36 -9.41 -30.04 -5.58
CA TYR A 36 -8.17 -30.13 -6.35
C TYR A 36 -7.29 -31.26 -5.82
N LYS A 37 -6.40 -31.75 -6.68
CA LYS A 37 -5.45 -32.83 -6.34
C LYS A 37 -4.58 -32.48 -5.14
N SER A 38 -4.18 -31.24 -5.04
CA SER A 38 -3.51 -30.64 -3.89
C SER A 38 -3.72 -29.12 -3.93
N PHE A 39 -3.56 -28.45 -2.81
CA PHE A 39 -3.73 -27.01 -2.73
C PHE A 39 -2.66 -26.41 -1.81
N CYS A 40 -2.37 -25.12 -2.03
CA CYS A 40 -1.52 -24.32 -1.18
C CYS A 40 -2.03 -22.89 -1.15
N PHE A 41 -2.10 -22.31 0.03
CA PHE A 41 -2.35 -20.89 0.26
C PHE A 41 -1.03 -20.24 0.69
N MET A 42 -0.61 -19.19 -0.01
CA MET A 42 0.66 -18.49 0.25
C MET A 42 0.40 -17.03 0.60
N SER A 43 1.19 -16.48 1.50
CA SER A 43 1.25 -15.05 1.78
C SER A 43 2.54 -14.70 2.52
N ALA A 44 3.11 -13.54 2.21
CA ALA A 44 4.17 -12.93 3.01
C ALA A 44 3.63 -12.27 4.29
N THR A 45 2.32 -11.96 4.31
CA THR A 45 1.60 -11.37 5.45
C THR A 45 0.39 -12.24 5.77
N PRO A 46 0.59 -13.39 6.45
CA PRO A 46 -0.50 -14.34 6.71
C PRO A 46 -1.57 -13.73 7.60
N ILE A 47 -2.78 -14.25 7.46
CA ILE A 47 -3.91 -13.91 8.32
C ILE A 47 -3.58 -14.38 9.74
N SER A 48 -3.81 -13.53 10.75
CA SER A 48 -3.70 -13.93 12.15
C SER A 48 -4.61 -15.12 12.45
N ALA A 49 -4.17 -16.00 13.35
CA ALA A 49 -4.95 -17.17 13.76
C ALA A 49 -6.36 -16.80 14.23
N ASP A 50 -6.52 -15.66 14.91
CA ASP A 50 -7.82 -15.16 15.40
C ASP A 50 -8.81 -14.82 14.27
N PHE A 51 -8.33 -14.56 13.07
CA PHE A 51 -9.14 -14.18 11.89
C PHE A 51 -9.11 -15.25 10.81
N THR A 52 -8.43 -16.37 11.01
CA THR A 52 -8.39 -17.47 10.04
C THR A 52 -9.79 -18.09 9.89
N PRO A 53 -10.34 -18.17 8.66
CA PRO A 53 -11.62 -18.82 8.43
C PRO A 53 -11.62 -20.26 8.94
N SER A 54 -12.70 -20.68 9.60
CA SER A 54 -12.81 -22.04 10.18
C SER A 54 -12.60 -23.15 9.14
N ILE A 55 -12.95 -22.91 7.88
CA ILE A 55 -12.74 -23.84 6.78
C ILE A 55 -11.25 -24.13 6.48
N LEU A 56 -10.34 -23.27 6.97
CA LEU A 56 -8.89 -23.42 6.85
C LEU A 56 -8.23 -23.88 8.15
N SER A 57 -8.97 -24.10 9.24
CA SER A 57 -8.42 -24.40 10.57
C SER A 57 -7.65 -25.72 10.66
N ASP A 58 -7.93 -26.67 9.76
CA ASP A 58 -7.26 -27.98 9.66
C ASP A 58 -6.16 -28.02 8.56
N VAL A 59 -5.91 -26.87 7.89
CA VAL A 59 -4.84 -26.77 6.91
C VAL A 59 -3.52 -26.56 7.63
N GLU A 60 -2.53 -27.43 7.34
CA GLU A 60 -1.20 -27.32 7.93
C GLU A 60 -0.56 -25.97 7.59
N LEU A 61 -0.05 -25.28 8.61
CA LEU A 61 0.70 -24.03 8.44
C LEU A 61 2.19 -24.35 8.38
N VAL A 62 2.82 -23.96 7.28
CA VAL A 62 4.27 -24.03 7.09
C VAL A 62 4.81 -22.61 7.04
N GLU A 63 5.63 -22.24 8.01
CA GLU A 63 6.28 -20.93 8.07
C GLU A 63 7.71 -21.02 7.53
N ALA A 64 7.98 -20.28 6.44
CA ALA A 64 9.33 -20.10 5.93
C ALA A 64 9.98 -18.89 6.60
N LYS A 65 11.10 -19.08 7.30
CA LYS A 65 11.90 -18.03 7.92
C LYS A 65 13.19 -17.83 7.15
N TRP A 66 13.57 -16.57 6.98
CA TRP A 66 14.82 -16.19 6.32
C TRP A 66 15.81 -15.69 7.39
N ASP A 67 17.06 -16.11 7.29
CA ASP A 67 18.09 -15.71 8.25
C ASP A 67 18.46 -14.23 8.16
N ASN A 68 18.33 -13.65 6.95
CA ASN A 68 18.61 -12.24 6.68
C ASN A 68 17.29 -11.52 6.35
N THR A 69 16.74 -10.81 7.33
CA THR A 69 15.60 -9.92 7.13
C THR A 69 16.04 -8.46 7.24
N ASP A 70 15.75 -7.68 6.21
CA ASP A 70 15.95 -6.25 6.27
C ASP A 70 15.02 -5.62 7.31
N THR A 71 15.56 -4.76 8.16
CA THR A 71 14.77 -4.02 9.14
C THR A 71 14.10 -2.83 8.48
N LEU A 72 12.76 -2.77 8.53
CA LEU A 72 12.02 -1.59 8.11
C LEU A 72 12.10 -0.49 9.17
N ILE A 73 12.54 0.70 8.77
CA ILE A 73 12.58 1.89 9.61
C ILE A 73 11.37 2.77 9.27
N VAL A 74 10.42 2.84 10.19
CA VAL A 74 9.23 3.69 10.04
C VAL A 74 9.38 4.95 10.88
N LYS A 75 9.52 6.10 10.23
CA LYS A 75 9.45 7.41 10.88
C LYS A 75 7.99 7.79 11.07
N LEU A 76 7.55 7.90 12.31
CA LEU A 76 6.20 8.33 12.66
C LEU A 76 6.12 9.86 12.66
N ASP A 77 5.24 10.43 11.85
CA ASP A 77 5.00 11.88 11.75
C ASP A 77 3.54 12.19 12.09
N GLN A 78 3.25 12.32 13.39
CA GLN A 78 1.92 12.60 13.90
C GLN A 78 1.57 14.09 13.71
N THR A 79 0.39 14.36 13.17
CA THR A 79 -0.12 15.72 12.92
C THR A 79 -1.63 15.74 12.96
N ASN A 80 -2.24 16.90 13.23
CA ASN A 80 -3.70 17.05 13.13
C ASN A 80 -4.18 17.17 11.67
N HIS A 81 -3.29 17.46 10.73
CA HIS A 81 -3.60 17.72 9.31
C HIS A 81 -2.70 16.89 8.39
N PRO A 82 -2.92 15.55 8.25
CA PRO A 82 -2.04 14.66 7.50
C PRO A 82 -1.80 15.08 6.04
N TYR A 83 -2.83 15.56 5.36
CA TYR A 83 -2.71 15.99 3.95
C TYR A 83 -1.91 17.28 3.78
N VAL A 84 -2.07 18.24 4.71
CA VAL A 84 -1.23 19.46 4.73
C VAL A 84 0.22 19.09 5.01
N LYS A 85 0.46 18.12 5.89
CA LYS A 85 1.82 17.65 6.17
C LYS A 85 2.45 16.96 4.96
N ALA A 86 1.69 16.13 4.24
CA ALA A 86 2.12 15.54 2.97
C ALA A 86 2.45 16.63 1.93
N ALA A 87 1.61 17.65 1.81
CA ALA A 87 1.85 18.80 0.95
C ALA A 87 3.13 19.58 1.34
N ASN A 88 3.43 19.71 2.64
CA ASN A 88 4.67 20.34 3.09
C ASN A 88 5.92 19.55 2.67
N TYR A 89 5.88 18.22 2.68
CA TYR A 89 6.95 17.40 2.11
C TYR A 89 7.11 17.65 0.62
N ILE A 90 6.01 17.66 -0.16
CA ILE A 90 6.02 17.96 -1.59
C ILE A 90 6.66 19.34 -1.85
N ASN A 91 6.24 20.36 -1.11
CA ASN A 91 6.80 21.72 -1.26
C ASN A 91 8.29 21.80 -0.91
N ALA A 92 8.76 21.00 0.05
CA ALA A 92 10.19 20.89 0.33
C ALA A 92 10.95 20.28 -0.86
N TYR A 93 10.45 19.22 -1.47
CA TYR A 93 11.02 18.67 -2.71
C TYR A 93 11.01 19.70 -3.84
N LYS A 94 9.92 20.45 -4.04
CA LYS A 94 9.81 21.47 -5.10
C LYS A 94 10.82 22.60 -4.91
N LYS A 95 11.07 23.00 -3.68
CA LYS A 95 11.99 24.10 -3.36
C LYS A 95 13.44 23.76 -3.69
N ASP A 96 13.89 22.58 -3.29
CA ASP A 96 15.31 22.21 -3.33
C ASP A 96 15.63 21.15 -4.41
N GLY A 97 14.60 20.60 -5.08
CA GLY A 97 14.70 19.50 -6.03
C GLY A 97 14.90 18.12 -5.38
N TYR A 98 15.06 18.08 -4.07
CA TYR A 98 15.27 16.86 -3.29
C TYR A 98 14.88 17.04 -1.82
N LEU A 99 14.75 15.93 -1.11
CA LEU A 99 14.70 15.90 0.34
C LEU A 99 15.95 15.17 0.85
N GLU A 100 16.70 15.80 1.77
CA GLU A 100 17.88 15.19 2.37
C GLU A 100 17.53 14.51 3.68
N ILE A 101 17.90 13.24 3.83
CA ILE A 101 17.70 12.43 5.02
C ILE A 101 18.94 11.60 5.27
N ASN A 102 19.55 11.77 6.44
CA ASN A 102 20.77 11.05 6.84
C ASN A 102 21.90 11.17 5.81
N GLY A 103 22.07 12.35 5.20
CA GLY A 103 23.10 12.61 4.19
C GLY A 103 22.80 12.07 2.79
N ASN A 104 21.68 11.39 2.59
CA ASN A 104 21.23 10.91 1.27
C ASN A 104 20.15 11.83 0.71
N LYS A 105 20.17 12.04 -0.62
CA LYS A 105 19.20 12.87 -1.33
C LYS A 105 18.14 12.00 -2.01
N SER A 106 16.89 12.22 -1.65
CA SER A 106 15.73 11.67 -2.32
C SER A 106 15.20 12.67 -3.35
N THR A 107 15.06 12.28 -4.58
CA THR A 107 14.53 13.13 -5.68
C THR A 107 13.14 12.68 -6.14
N GLU A 108 12.66 11.54 -5.65
CA GLU A 108 11.34 10.99 -5.95
C GLU A 108 10.60 10.64 -4.67
N ALA A 109 9.32 10.98 -4.59
CA ALA A 109 8.46 10.67 -3.45
C ALA A 109 7.27 9.82 -3.87
N TYR A 110 7.04 8.71 -3.17
CA TYR A 110 5.95 7.76 -3.38
C TYR A 110 4.95 7.88 -2.24
N PHE A 111 3.78 8.48 -2.52
CA PHE A 111 2.72 8.69 -1.55
C PHE A 111 1.67 7.60 -1.65
N PHE A 112 1.54 6.79 -0.63
CA PHE A 112 0.50 5.77 -0.48
C PHE A 112 -0.68 6.38 0.28
N ILE A 113 -1.75 6.70 -0.45
CA ILE A 113 -2.96 7.37 0.07
C ILE A 113 -4.19 6.70 -0.53
N ASN A 114 -4.98 5.99 0.27
CA ASN A 114 -6.16 5.29 -0.25
C ASN A 114 -7.39 6.20 -0.39
N SER A 115 -7.21 7.35 -1.03
CA SER A 115 -8.28 8.29 -1.34
C SER A 115 -7.94 9.16 -2.55
N VAL A 116 -8.62 8.92 -3.66
CA VAL A 116 -8.43 9.73 -4.89
C VAL A 116 -8.86 11.17 -4.69
N THR A 117 -9.87 11.41 -3.87
CA THR A 117 -10.32 12.77 -3.53
C THR A 117 -9.25 13.57 -2.79
N ASP A 118 -8.61 12.94 -1.80
CA ASP A 118 -7.54 13.58 -1.03
C ASP A 118 -6.27 13.77 -1.86
N ILE A 119 -5.96 12.82 -2.76
CA ILE A 119 -4.90 12.99 -3.76
C ILE A 119 -5.17 14.22 -4.61
N ALA A 120 -6.37 14.35 -5.20
CA ALA A 120 -6.74 15.51 -6.02
C ALA A 120 -6.57 16.83 -5.27
N SER A 121 -7.00 16.89 -4.01
CA SER A 121 -6.84 18.08 -3.15
C SER A 121 -5.37 18.43 -2.90
N ILE A 122 -4.49 17.44 -2.70
CA ILE A 122 -3.05 17.66 -2.54
C ILE A 122 -2.42 18.18 -3.83
N LEU A 123 -2.80 17.59 -4.98
CA LEU A 123 -2.30 18.02 -6.30
C LEU A 123 -2.65 19.49 -6.58
N GLU A 124 -3.89 19.89 -6.32
CA GLU A 124 -4.37 21.26 -6.48
C GLU A 124 -3.65 22.21 -5.52
N TYR A 125 -3.61 21.87 -4.22
CA TYR A 125 -2.94 22.67 -3.20
C TYR A 125 -1.46 22.92 -3.49
N CYS A 126 -0.74 21.91 -3.96
CA CYS A 126 0.68 22.00 -4.32
C CYS A 126 0.92 22.55 -5.73
N GLN A 127 -0.13 22.80 -6.51
CA GLN A 127 -0.05 23.27 -7.91
C GLN A 127 0.88 22.37 -8.74
N LEU A 128 0.66 21.05 -8.69
CA LEU A 128 1.46 20.07 -9.42
C LEU A 128 0.91 19.89 -10.84
N GLY A 129 1.80 19.86 -11.82
CA GLY A 129 1.46 19.56 -13.22
C GLY A 129 1.45 18.04 -13.51
N ASN A 130 0.84 17.68 -14.65
CA ASN A 130 0.85 16.27 -15.11
C ASN A 130 2.26 15.72 -15.34
N GLU A 131 3.22 16.56 -15.67
CA GLU A 131 4.63 16.20 -15.89
C GLU A 131 5.34 15.86 -14.58
N GLU A 132 4.88 16.39 -13.43
CA GLU A 132 5.48 16.17 -12.13
C GLU A 132 4.89 14.95 -11.41
N VAL A 133 3.67 14.50 -11.82
CA VAL A 133 2.92 13.49 -11.08
C VAL A 133 2.63 12.21 -11.87
N LYS A 134 2.72 11.07 -11.18
CA LYS A 134 2.27 9.76 -11.61
C LYS A 134 1.19 9.28 -10.65
N ILE A 135 -0.03 9.05 -11.14
CA ILE A 135 -1.16 8.65 -10.30
C ILE A 135 -1.56 7.23 -10.64
N VAL A 136 -1.44 6.32 -9.67
CA VAL A 136 -1.74 4.89 -9.82
C VAL A 136 -2.96 4.54 -8.98
N CYS A 137 -4.11 4.52 -9.61
CA CYS A 137 -5.40 4.20 -9.00
C CYS A 137 -6.29 3.38 -9.94
N ALA A 138 -7.50 3.02 -9.49
CA ALA A 138 -8.47 2.38 -10.37
C ALA A 138 -8.90 3.34 -11.48
N ASP A 139 -8.75 2.92 -12.73
CA ASP A 139 -9.19 3.70 -13.88
C ASP A 139 -10.68 3.45 -14.12
N ASN A 140 -11.51 4.35 -13.60
CA ASN A 140 -12.95 4.34 -13.73
C ASN A 140 -13.49 5.78 -13.87
N PRO A 141 -14.73 5.98 -14.35
CA PRO A 141 -15.31 7.31 -14.56
C PRO A 141 -15.30 8.20 -13.31
N SER A 142 -15.58 7.62 -12.14
CA SER A 142 -15.59 8.37 -10.87
C SER A 142 -14.21 8.94 -10.53
N ASN A 143 -13.16 8.14 -10.68
CA ASN A 143 -11.79 8.59 -10.37
C ASN A 143 -11.28 9.59 -11.43
N ARG A 144 -11.62 9.39 -12.71
CA ARG A 144 -11.30 10.36 -13.77
C ARG A 144 -11.94 11.73 -13.49
N ASN A 145 -13.21 11.75 -13.06
CA ASN A 145 -13.90 12.98 -12.69
C ASN A 145 -13.25 13.69 -11.50
N LYS A 146 -12.85 12.93 -10.45
CA LYS A 146 -12.18 13.48 -9.27
C LYS A 146 -10.81 14.09 -9.60
N LEU A 147 -10.10 13.50 -10.53
CA LEU A 147 -8.74 13.92 -10.91
C LEU A 147 -8.73 15.07 -11.93
N ALA A 148 -9.89 15.45 -12.50
CA ALA A 148 -10.10 16.68 -13.27
C ALA A 148 -8.97 17.08 -14.24
N GLY A 149 -8.57 16.17 -15.14
CA GLY A 149 -7.55 16.43 -16.16
C GLY A 149 -6.15 15.85 -15.85
N TYR A 150 -5.96 15.28 -14.67
CA TYR A 150 -4.76 14.47 -14.41
C TYR A 150 -4.86 13.08 -15.06
N THR A 151 -3.73 12.59 -15.56
CA THR A 151 -3.66 11.28 -16.21
C THR A 151 -3.50 10.17 -15.19
N ILE A 152 -4.39 9.16 -15.23
CA ILE A 152 -4.19 7.91 -14.49
C ILE A 152 -3.13 7.07 -15.20
N SER A 153 -2.13 6.67 -14.46
CA SER A 153 -0.99 5.89 -14.94
C SER A 153 -1.05 4.44 -14.42
N ASN A 154 -0.25 3.56 -15.00
CA ASN A 154 0.01 2.25 -14.42
C ASN A 154 1.35 2.26 -13.64
N SER A 155 1.60 1.22 -12.84
CA SER A 155 2.82 1.11 -12.04
C SER A 155 4.10 1.09 -12.88
N ARG A 156 4.04 0.60 -14.12
CA ARG A 156 5.17 0.48 -15.05
C ARG A 156 5.43 1.73 -15.88
N SER A 157 4.56 2.75 -15.81
CA SER A 157 4.81 4.04 -16.48
C SER A 157 6.08 4.68 -15.93
N ALA A 158 6.71 5.56 -16.74
CA ALA A 158 7.92 6.28 -16.35
C ALA A 158 7.78 6.95 -14.97
N ASN A 159 8.87 6.99 -14.22
CA ASN A 159 8.91 7.67 -12.94
C ASN A 159 8.75 9.17 -13.13
N LYS A 160 8.18 9.79 -12.12
CA LYS A 160 8.04 11.24 -11.98
C LYS A 160 8.38 11.64 -10.55
N PRO A 161 8.67 12.92 -10.29
CA PRO A 161 9.05 13.37 -8.95
C PRO A 161 8.07 12.93 -7.86
N PHE A 162 6.77 12.91 -8.16
CA PHE A 162 5.74 12.54 -7.21
C PHE A 162 4.85 11.42 -7.75
N THR A 163 4.83 10.28 -7.07
CA THR A 163 3.96 9.15 -7.39
C THR A 163 2.90 8.99 -6.30
N PHE A 164 1.62 9.04 -6.68
CA PHE A 164 0.49 8.82 -5.77
C PHE A 164 -0.15 7.48 -6.06
N ILE A 165 -0.36 6.67 -5.00
CA ILE A 165 -0.75 5.27 -5.11
C ILE A 165 -1.92 5.00 -4.19
N THR A 166 -2.98 4.40 -4.71
CA THR A 166 -4.12 3.92 -3.91
C THR A 166 -4.00 2.43 -3.63
N SER A 167 -4.85 1.91 -2.73
CA SER A 167 -4.85 0.49 -2.32
C SER A 167 -4.93 -0.51 -3.47
N LYS A 168 -5.41 -0.11 -4.65
CA LYS A 168 -5.36 -0.97 -5.85
C LYS A 168 -3.95 -1.49 -6.16
N SER A 169 -2.92 -0.74 -5.76
CA SER A 169 -1.51 -1.02 -6.09
C SER A 169 -0.61 -1.04 -4.86
N PHE A 170 -1.17 -1.20 -3.66
CA PHE A 170 -0.39 -1.51 -2.45
C PHE A 170 0.18 -2.92 -2.54
N GLU A 171 -0.53 -3.81 -3.21
CA GLU A 171 -0.17 -5.19 -3.45
C GLU A 171 0.03 -5.43 -4.96
N GLY A 172 0.98 -6.29 -5.32
CA GLY A 172 1.19 -6.72 -6.71
C GLY A 172 1.76 -5.68 -7.68
N ALA A 173 2.22 -4.52 -7.21
CA ALA A 173 2.88 -3.52 -8.03
C ALA A 173 4.29 -3.23 -7.52
N ASP A 174 5.27 -3.31 -8.39
CA ASP A 174 6.66 -2.97 -8.07
C ASP A 174 7.03 -1.61 -8.68
N TYR A 175 7.82 -0.85 -7.92
CA TYR A 175 8.38 0.43 -8.32
C TYR A 175 9.90 0.34 -8.28
N PHE A 176 10.56 0.92 -9.26
CA PHE A 176 12.01 0.95 -9.35
C PHE A 176 12.47 2.40 -9.33
N SER A 177 13.25 2.78 -8.32
CA SER A 177 13.78 4.12 -8.14
C SER A 177 15.06 4.05 -7.31
N GLU A 178 16.10 4.73 -7.76
CA GLU A 178 17.39 4.82 -7.06
C GLU A 178 17.33 5.72 -5.82
N THR A 179 16.38 6.63 -5.76
CA THR A 179 16.30 7.66 -4.71
C THR A 179 14.90 7.84 -4.13
N GLY A 180 13.95 7.02 -4.59
CA GLY A 180 12.54 7.15 -4.18
C GLY A 180 12.35 6.87 -2.71
N MET A 181 11.58 7.74 -2.04
CA MET A 181 11.22 7.60 -0.64
C MET A 181 9.73 7.32 -0.47
N CYS A 182 9.39 6.44 0.45
CA CYS A 182 8.02 6.02 0.73
C CYS A 182 7.38 6.90 1.81
N PHE A 183 6.19 7.43 1.50
CA PHE A 183 5.31 8.15 2.42
C PHE A 183 3.96 7.45 2.47
N VAL A 184 3.51 7.12 3.67
CA VAL A 184 2.18 6.58 3.92
C VAL A 184 1.36 7.64 4.62
N VAL A 185 0.16 7.91 4.13
CA VAL A 185 -0.69 8.96 4.68
C VAL A 185 -2.03 8.37 5.13
N SER A 186 -2.28 8.44 6.43
CA SER A 186 -3.52 7.98 7.07
C SER A 186 -4.23 9.12 7.76
N ASN A 187 -5.57 9.14 7.63
CA ASN A 187 -6.42 10.13 8.30
C ASN A 187 -7.55 9.42 9.04
N SER A 188 -7.58 9.53 10.36
CA SER A 188 -8.61 8.92 11.21
C SER A 188 -10.04 9.39 10.91
N SER A 189 -10.20 10.56 10.27
CA SER A 189 -11.49 11.05 9.80
C SER A 189 -11.93 10.44 8.46
N ASN A 190 -11.05 9.77 7.75
CA ASN A 190 -11.32 9.05 6.52
C ASN A 190 -10.87 7.59 6.65
N THR A 191 -11.80 6.73 7.09
CA THR A 191 -11.53 5.32 7.40
C THR A 191 -10.93 4.54 6.23
N ASN A 192 -11.19 4.94 4.99
CA ASN A 192 -10.61 4.32 3.80
C ASN A 192 -9.08 4.48 3.72
N THR A 193 -8.51 5.46 4.42
CA THR A 193 -7.07 5.72 4.45
C THR A 193 -6.37 5.06 5.63
N LEU A 194 -7.13 4.41 6.52
CA LEU A 194 -6.55 3.63 7.62
C LEU A 194 -5.94 2.35 7.04
N LEU A 195 -4.79 1.99 7.56
CA LEU A 195 -4.00 0.85 7.12
C LEU A 195 -3.79 -0.13 8.27
N ASP A 196 -3.84 -1.39 7.96
CA ASP A 196 -3.42 -2.44 8.88
C ASP A 196 -1.89 -2.47 8.97
N ILE A 197 -1.38 -2.32 10.20
CA ILE A 197 0.07 -2.28 10.45
C ILE A 197 0.70 -3.63 10.14
N SER A 198 0.00 -4.73 10.40
CA SER A 198 0.52 -6.09 10.24
C SER A 198 0.54 -6.57 8.79
N THR A 199 -0.26 -5.96 7.91
CA THR A 199 -0.37 -6.37 6.50
C THR A 199 -0.03 -5.24 5.54
N ASP A 200 -0.77 -4.12 5.56
CA ASP A 200 -0.62 -3.05 4.55
C ASP A 200 0.75 -2.38 4.62
N ILE A 201 1.25 -2.09 5.83
CA ILE A 201 2.55 -1.43 6.02
C ILE A 201 3.68 -2.31 5.47
N TYR A 202 3.65 -3.62 5.74
CA TYR A 202 4.65 -4.55 5.20
C TYR A 202 4.57 -4.66 3.68
N GLN A 203 3.36 -4.72 3.13
CA GLN A 203 3.16 -4.77 1.68
C GLN A 203 3.68 -3.50 1.00
N ILE A 204 3.40 -2.32 1.55
CA ILE A 204 3.87 -1.04 1.03
C ILE A 204 5.40 -0.92 1.13
N ALA A 205 5.98 -1.34 2.25
CA ALA A 205 7.42 -1.26 2.49
C ALA A 205 8.24 -1.98 1.41
N GLY A 206 7.75 -3.11 0.92
CA GLY A 206 8.41 -3.88 -0.13
C GLY A 206 8.18 -3.40 -1.56
N ARG A 207 7.52 -2.27 -1.81
CA ARG A 207 7.15 -1.86 -3.18
C ARG A 207 8.28 -1.19 -3.96
N ILE A 208 9.21 -0.51 -3.31
CA ILE A 208 10.41 0.03 -3.97
C ILE A 208 11.48 -1.07 -3.98
N ARG A 209 11.76 -1.62 -5.19
CA ARG A 209 12.56 -2.83 -5.37
C ARG A 209 14.04 -2.59 -5.65
N THR A 210 14.45 -1.34 -5.95
CA THR A 210 15.85 -1.03 -6.27
C THR A 210 16.74 -1.25 -5.05
N GLU A 211 17.68 -2.19 -5.14
CA GLU A 211 18.55 -2.59 -4.03
C GLU A 211 19.50 -1.50 -3.59
N SER A 212 20.00 -0.70 -4.54
CA SER A 212 20.90 0.43 -4.30
C SER A 212 20.23 1.65 -3.67
N ASN A 213 18.88 1.69 -3.59
CA ASN A 213 18.15 2.81 -3.04
C ASN A 213 18.36 2.90 -1.51
N PRO A 214 18.99 3.99 -0.98
CA PRO A 214 19.25 4.14 0.45
C PRO A 214 17.99 4.27 1.30
N PHE A 215 16.83 4.54 0.68
CA PHE A 215 15.53 4.68 1.35
C PHE A 215 14.65 3.44 1.22
N ARG A 216 15.13 2.35 0.57
CA ARG A 216 14.35 1.13 0.31
C ARG A 216 13.66 0.58 1.57
N ASN A 217 14.36 0.63 2.70
CA ASN A 217 13.87 0.12 3.98
C ASN A 217 13.41 1.25 4.93
N THR A 218 13.12 2.44 4.38
CA THR A 218 12.69 3.60 5.16
C THR A 218 11.33 4.09 4.67
N MET A 219 10.46 4.39 5.61
CA MET A 219 9.12 4.90 5.35
C MET A 219 8.79 6.04 6.31
N VAL A 220 8.06 7.04 5.83
CA VAL A 220 7.44 8.07 6.69
C VAL A 220 5.95 7.79 6.77
N HIS A 221 5.44 7.52 7.95
CA HIS A 221 4.00 7.39 8.18
C HIS A 221 3.46 8.70 8.77
N ILE A 222 2.73 9.43 7.94
CA ILE A 222 2.05 10.69 8.30
C ILE A 222 0.62 10.34 8.73
N PHE A 223 0.26 10.66 9.96
CA PHE A 223 -1.04 10.28 10.48
C PHE A 223 -1.57 11.25 11.56
N ASN A 224 -2.87 11.20 11.79
CA ASN A 224 -3.50 11.77 12.98
C ASN A 224 -4.06 10.66 13.87
N SER A 225 -4.20 10.96 15.16
CA SER A 225 -4.92 10.11 16.10
C SER A 225 -6.20 10.80 16.53
N VAL A 226 -7.29 10.06 16.62
CA VAL A 226 -8.48 10.50 17.39
C VAL A 226 -8.02 10.56 18.84
N GLY A 227 -8.23 11.71 19.51
CA GLY A 227 -7.76 11.96 20.88
C GLY A 227 -7.98 10.78 21.80
N LYS A 228 -7.07 10.58 22.76
CA LYS A 228 -7.02 9.46 23.70
C LYS A 228 -8.42 9.07 24.17
N ARG A 229 -9.03 8.06 23.57
CA ARG A 229 -10.08 7.29 24.26
C ARG A 229 -9.36 6.63 25.43
N LYS A 230 -9.65 7.06 26.67
CA LYS A 230 -9.33 6.24 27.84
C LYS A 230 -10.01 4.89 27.61
N LEU A 231 -9.22 3.87 27.30
CA LEU A 231 -9.66 2.50 27.43
C LEU A 231 -9.92 2.34 28.94
N ASN A 232 -11.19 2.33 29.35
CA ASN A 232 -11.58 1.81 30.65
C ASN A 232 -11.37 0.29 30.54
N LEU A 233 -10.20 -0.15 30.99
CA LEU A 233 -9.94 -1.57 31.28
C LEU A 233 -10.69 -1.97 32.52
#